data_b643fb803e13f6c939be1f250212328f
#
_entry.id   b643fb803e13f6c939be1f250212328f
#
_cell.length_a   1.000
_cell.length_b   1.000
_cell.length_c   1.000
_cell.angle_alpha   90.00
_cell.angle_beta   90.00
_cell.angle_gamma   90.00
#
_symmetry.space_group_name_H-M   'P 1'
#
loop_
_entity.id
_entity.type
_entity.pdbx_description
1 polymer ?
#
loop_
_entity_poly.entity_id
_entity_poly.type
_entity_poly.pdbx_seq_one_letter_code
_entity_poly.pdbx_strand_id
1 'polypeptide(L)'
;GLARAAAHDIVIMREFVDDVFNRYKNHPLLGNYTPTVFRPLPGRSKLEKILLHAEGDANGRQAVEILCSYYNDYGYGAMLDNGAFAWNGELECLSGTKNYSDMTFDKLYGYDYQKEELIRNTEAFLEGKPANNVLLFGDRGTGKSSSIKALGNAFFEKGLRMVEVKRHDFAGLPKVMQELSR
;
A
#
# COMPACT_ATOMS: atom_id res chain seq x y z
N GLY A 1 -13.30 13.86 21.60
CA GLY A 1 -11.90 13.58 21.35
C GLY A 1 -11.57 13.58 19.87
N LEU A 2 -10.37 13.22 19.47
CA LEU A 2 -9.84 13.21 18.08
C LEU A 2 -10.73 12.45 17.10
N ALA A 3 -11.26 11.28 17.47
CA ALA A 3 -12.13 10.48 16.61
C ALA A 3 -13.42 11.23 16.22
N ARG A 4 -13.99 12.04 17.13
CA ARG A 4 -15.17 12.84 16.84
C ARG A 4 -14.85 14.03 15.92
N ALA A 5 -13.68 14.65 16.07
CA ALA A 5 -13.22 15.69 15.15
C ALA A 5 -12.99 15.13 13.74
N ALA A 6 -12.28 14.00 13.63
CA ALA A 6 -12.05 13.34 12.35
C ALA A 6 -13.36 12.92 11.65
N ALA A 7 -14.35 12.41 12.40
CA ALA A 7 -15.67 12.08 11.88
C ALA A 7 -16.37 13.32 11.30
N HIS A 8 -16.32 14.44 12.02
CA HIS A 8 -16.89 15.71 11.58
C HIS A 8 -16.24 16.21 10.29
N ASP A 9 -14.91 16.16 10.23
CA ASP A 9 -14.14 16.59 9.04
C ASP A 9 -14.46 15.75 7.81
N ILE A 10 -14.66 14.43 7.97
CA ILE A 10 -15.06 13.54 6.87
C ILE A 10 -16.42 13.94 6.31
N VAL A 11 -17.39 14.23 7.17
CA VAL A 11 -18.72 14.67 6.75
C VAL A 11 -18.65 16.00 5.99
N ILE A 12 -17.91 16.98 6.50
CA ILE A 12 -17.72 18.28 5.85
C ILE A 12 -17.05 18.14 4.48
N MET A 13 -15.98 17.34 4.39
CA MET A 13 -15.28 17.10 3.12
C MET A 13 -16.22 16.48 2.09
N ARG A 14 -17.06 15.55 2.49
CA ARG A 14 -18.03 14.91 1.61
C ARG A 14 -19.05 15.93 1.09
N GLU A 15 -19.69 16.68 1.99
CA GLU A 15 -20.65 17.74 1.60
C GLU A 15 -20.03 18.74 0.63
N PHE A 16 -18.76 19.13 0.86
CA PHE A 16 -18.00 19.99 -0.04
C PHE A 16 -17.79 19.36 -1.42
N VAL A 17 -17.37 18.07 -1.47
CA VAL A 17 -17.16 17.35 -2.73
C VAL A 17 -18.47 17.23 -3.52
N ASP A 18 -19.58 16.90 -2.84
CA ASP A 18 -20.91 16.79 -3.46
C ASP A 18 -21.39 18.13 -4.01
N ASP A 19 -21.17 19.23 -3.28
CA ASP A 19 -21.51 20.58 -3.73
C ASP A 19 -20.70 20.98 -4.96
N VAL A 20 -19.38 20.77 -4.94
CA VAL A 20 -18.48 21.03 -6.08
C VAL A 20 -18.89 20.17 -7.29
N PHE A 21 -19.10 18.86 -7.08
CA PHE A 21 -19.52 17.98 -8.17
C PHE A 21 -20.84 18.43 -8.78
N ASN A 22 -21.85 18.76 -7.96
CA ASN A 22 -23.15 19.20 -8.43
C ASN A 22 -23.10 20.53 -9.20
N ARG A 23 -22.22 21.46 -8.80
CA ARG A 23 -22.01 22.74 -9.50
C ARG A 23 -21.36 22.55 -10.87
N TYR A 24 -20.41 21.62 -10.99
CA TYR A 24 -19.54 21.53 -12.17
C TYR A 24 -19.79 20.32 -13.06
N LYS A 25 -20.66 19.38 -12.68
CA LYS A 25 -20.97 18.18 -13.49
C LYS A 25 -21.44 18.49 -14.92
N ASN A 26 -22.05 19.66 -15.13
CA ASN A 26 -22.53 20.12 -16.45
C ASN A 26 -21.60 21.16 -17.09
N HIS A 27 -20.45 21.45 -16.49
CA HIS A 27 -19.51 22.43 -17.03
C HIS A 27 -18.83 21.87 -18.29
N PRO A 28 -18.77 22.61 -19.43
CA PRO A 28 -18.25 22.10 -20.71
C PRO A 28 -16.82 21.56 -20.63
N LEU A 29 -15.98 22.16 -19.76
CA LEU A 29 -14.58 21.77 -19.57
C LEU A 29 -14.34 20.84 -18.39
N LEU A 30 -15.19 20.88 -17.34
CA LEU A 30 -14.96 20.14 -16.11
C LEU A 30 -15.89 18.94 -15.94
N GLY A 31 -17.06 18.94 -16.59
CA GLY A 31 -18.03 17.83 -16.51
C GLY A 31 -17.51 16.51 -17.11
N ASN A 32 -16.52 16.58 -18.03
CA ASN A 32 -15.86 15.43 -18.61
C ASN A 32 -14.44 15.19 -18.04
N TYR A 33 -14.06 15.91 -16.97
CA TYR A 33 -12.76 15.72 -16.36
C TYR A 33 -12.75 14.43 -15.57
N THR A 34 -12.14 13.42 -16.15
CA THR A 34 -11.71 12.21 -15.44
C THR A 34 -10.26 12.42 -15.01
N PRO A 35 -9.97 12.43 -13.70
CA PRO A 35 -8.59 12.53 -13.23
C PRO A 35 -7.79 11.34 -13.79
N THR A 36 -6.83 11.62 -14.66
CA THR A 36 -6.06 10.60 -15.37
C THR A 36 -4.98 9.91 -14.52
N VAL A 37 -4.80 10.30 -13.27
CA VAL A 37 -3.74 9.77 -12.41
C VAL A 37 -4.27 9.47 -11.01
N PHE A 38 -5.11 8.46 -10.90
CA PHE A 38 -5.22 7.76 -9.63
C PHE A 38 -4.26 6.58 -9.64
N ARG A 39 -3.18 6.65 -8.87
CA ARG A 39 -2.47 5.44 -8.49
C ARG A 39 -3.48 4.56 -7.74
N PRO A 40 -3.57 3.26 -8.08
CA PRO A 40 -4.42 2.38 -7.31
C PRO A 40 -3.93 2.38 -5.86
N LEU A 41 -4.78 2.78 -4.93
CA LEU A 41 -4.52 2.64 -3.50
C LEU A 41 -4.80 1.20 -3.10
N PRO A 42 -3.98 0.58 -2.24
CA PRO A 42 -4.24 -0.75 -1.74
C PRO A 42 -5.58 -0.76 -0.98
N GLY A 43 -6.36 -1.82 -1.14
CA GLY A 43 -7.65 -1.93 -0.47
C GLY A 43 -8.69 -0.87 -0.85
N ARG A 44 -8.64 -0.34 -2.08
CA ARG A 44 -9.56 0.69 -2.60
C ARG A 44 -11.03 0.38 -2.29
N SER A 45 -11.46 -0.87 -2.44
CA SER A 45 -12.82 -1.30 -2.12
C SER A 45 -13.21 -1.05 -0.66
N LYS A 46 -12.25 -1.04 0.26
CA LYS A 46 -12.46 -0.72 1.67
C LYS A 46 -12.66 0.79 1.87
N LEU A 47 -11.91 1.64 1.14
CA LEU A 47 -12.10 3.09 1.14
C LEU A 47 -13.44 3.49 0.51
N GLU A 48 -13.85 2.84 -0.56
CA GLU A 48 -15.17 3.10 -1.18
C GLU A 48 -16.32 2.86 -0.21
N LYS A 49 -16.21 1.87 0.69
CA LYS A 49 -17.20 1.64 1.75
C LYS A 49 -17.30 2.81 2.73
N ILE A 50 -16.23 3.56 2.97
CA ILE A 50 -16.27 4.75 3.84
C ILE A 50 -17.26 5.77 3.29
N LEU A 51 -17.19 6.03 1.99
CA LEU A 51 -18.08 6.98 1.32
C LEU A 51 -19.55 6.51 1.35
N LEU A 52 -19.78 5.22 1.12
CA LEU A 52 -21.12 4.62 1.14
C LEU A 52 -21.75 4.65 2.54
N HIS A 53 -20.99 4.39 3.59
CA HIS A 53 -21.50 4.35 4.97
C HIS A 53 -21.65 5.76 5.58
N ALA A 54 -20.94 6.77 5.05
CA ALA A 54 -21.13 8.16 5.47
C ALA A 54 -22.55 8.68 5.20
N GLU A 55 -23.31 8.06 4.27
CA GLU A 55 -24.68 8.50 3.92
C GLU A 55 -25.72 8.28 5.02
N GLY A 56 -25.52 7.29 5.88
CA GLY A 56 -26.45 6.98 6.98
C GLY A 56 -25.92 7.31 8.38
N ASP A 57 -24.67 7.72 8.49
CA ASP A 57 -23.98 7.94 9.75
C ASP A 57 -23.90 9.42 10.10
N ALA A 58 -24.96 9.96 10.70
CA ALA A 58 -25.04 11.37 11.11
C ALA A 58 -23.86 11.83 12.02
N ASN A 59 -23.10 10.91 12.60
CA ASN A 59 -21.96 11.19 13.49
C ASN A 59 -20.60 10.83 12.88
N GLY A 60 -20.55 10.25 11.69
CA GLY A 60 -19.32 9.80 11.03
C GLY A 60 -18.54 8.70 11.78
N ARG A 61 -19.13 8.06 12.79
CA ARG A 61 -18.45 7.07 13.64
C ARG A 61 -18.05 5.84 12.84
N GLN A 62 -18.94 5.33 12.00
CA GLN A 62 -18.70 4.15 11.18
C GLN A 62 -17.61 4.42 10.13
N ALA A 63 -17.63 5.61 9.51
CA ALA A 63 -16.59 6.03 8.58
C ALA A 63 -15.21 6.07 9.24
N VAL A 64 -15.12 6.60 10.48
CA VAL A 64 -13.87 6.62 11.25
C VAL A 64 -13.39 5.21 11.59
N GLU A 65 -14.27 4.31 12.01
CA GLU A 65 -13.91 2.91 12.31
C GLU A 65 -13.36 2.20 11.08
N ILE A 66 -13.99 2.37 9.91
CA ILE A 66 -13.49 1.82 8.64
C ILE A 66 -12.15 2.43 8.28
N LEU A 67 -11.97 3.74 8.43
CA LEU A 67 -10.72 4.44 8.15
C LEU A 67 -9.58 3.99 9.08
N CYS A 68 -9.84 3.84 10.37
CA CYS A 68 -8.89 3.31 11.33
C CYS A 68 -8.47 1.88 10.97
N SER A 69 -9.43 1.02 10.61
CA SER A 69 -9.15 -0.33 10.15
C SER A 69 -8.33 -0.33 8.84
N TYR A 70 -8.63 0.59 7.93
CA TYR A 70 -7.87 0.74 6.69
C TYR A 70 -6.41 1.11 6.96
N TYR A 71 -6.16 2.12 7.78
CA TYR A 71 -4.80 2.53 8.11
C TYR A 71 -4.03 1.48 8.92
N ASN A 72 -4.74 0.69 9.73
CA ASN A 72 -4.12 -0.43 10.43
C ASN A 72 -3.65 -1.53 9.46
N ASP A 73 -4.40 -1.78 8.38
CA ASP A 73 -4.08 -2.84 7.41
C ASP A 73 -3.04 -2.41 6.36
N TYR A 74 -3.07 -1.15 5.94
CA TYR A 74 -2.30 -0.66 4.79
C TYR A 74 -1.27 0.43 5.12
N GLY A 75 -1.23 0.90 6.36
CA GLY A 75 -0.41 2.04 6.76
C GLY A 75 -0.99 3.38 6.31
N TYR A 76 -0.21 4.43 6.42
CA TYR A 76 -0.60 5.79 6.06
C TYR A 76 0.54 6.53 5.34
N GLY A 77 0.23 7.69 4.75
CA GLY A 77 1.22 8.54 4.07
C GLY A 77 1.98 7.80 2.97
N ALA A 78 3.31 7.81 3.04
CA ALA A 78 4.17 7.19 2.04
C ALA A 78 3.92 5.67 1.85
N MET A 79 3.41 4.98 2.89
CA MET A 79 3.10 3.55 2.80
C MET A 79 1.93 3.26 1.85
N LEU A 80 1.00 4.19 1.68
CA LEU A 80 -0.10 4.06 0.73
C LEU A 80 0.36 4.24 -0.72
N ASP A 81 1.34 5.13 -0.94
CA ASP A 81 1.81 5.51 -2.27
C ASP A 81 2.89 4.59 -2.83
N ASN A 82 3.61 3.88 -1.96
CA ASN A 82 4.78 3.12 -2.36
C ASN A 82 4.68 1.65 -1.92
N GLY A 83 4.87 0.73 -2.86
CA GLY A 83 5.01 -0.70 -2.60
C GLY A 83 6.41 -1.09 -2.13
N ALA A 84 7.40 -0.22 -2.35
CA ALA A 84 8.78 -0.48 -1.99
C ALA A 84 9.47 0.77 -1.42
N PHE A 85 10.39 0.52 -0.52
CA PHE A 85 11.21 1.52 0.17
C PHE A 85 12.67 1.10 0.14
N ALA A 86 13.56 2.08 0.16
CA ALA A 86 14.97 1.89 0.43
C ALA A 86 15.30 2.48 1.81
N TRP A 87 16.04 1.71 2.61
CA TRP A 87 16.61 2.23 3.84
C TRP A 87 17.83 3.08 3.55
N ASN A 88 17.87 4.28 4.11
CA ASN A 88 19.05 5.14 4.10
C ASN A 88 19.69 5.09 5.49
N GLY A 89 20.82 4.38 5.59
CA GLY A 89 21.53 4.18 6.87
C GLY A 89 22.17 5.46 7.42
N GLU A 90 22.49 6.45 6.57
CA GLU A 90 23.07 7.73 7.01
C GLU A 90 21.99 8.65 7.60
N LEU A 91 20.83 8.70 6.96
CA LEU A 91 19.70 9.53 7.39
C LEU A 91 18.75 8.79 8.35
N GLU A 92 18.98 7.50 8.55
CA GLU A 92 18.14 6.63 9.39
C GLU A 92 16.64 6.72 9.06
N CYS A 93 16.30 6.75 7.78
CA CYS A 93 14.92 6.89 7.31
C CYS A 93 14.60 5.98 6.13
N LEU A 94 13.30 5.73 5.94
CA LEU A 94 12.75 5.04 4.78
C LEU A 94 12.43 6.02 3.67
N SER A 95 12.90 5.74 2.48
CA SER A 95 12.60 6.52 1.27
C SER A 95 11.78 5.68 0.30
N GLY A 96 10.59 6.14 -0.09
CA GLY A 96 9.74 5.47 -1.05
C GLY A 96 10.41 5.36 -2.44
N THR A 97 10.35 4.19 -3.04
CA THR A 97 10.93 3.93 -4.36
C THR A 97 9.91 4.23 -5.45
N LYS A 98 10.03 5.40 -6.11
CA LYS A 98 9.09 5.86 -7.15
C LYS A 98 9.06 4.99 -8.41
N ASN A 99 10.19 4.37 -8.76
CA ASN A 99 10.35 3.55 -9.97
C ASN A 99 10.43 2.06 -9.61
N TYR A 100 9.51 1.58 -8.79
CA TYR A 100 9.39 0.14 -8.59
C TYR A 100 8.97 -0.51 -9.90
N SER A 101 9.72 -1.53 -10.33
CA SER A 101 9.55 -2.20 -11.61
C SER A 101 8.11 -2.70 -11.80
N ASP A 102 7.59 -2.65 -13.02
CA ASP A 102 6.34 -3.29 -13.46
C ASP A 102 6.45 -4.82 -13.63
N MET A 103 7.41 -5.44 -12.94
CA MET A 103 7.67 -6.88 -13.00
C MET A 103 6.51 -7.68 -12.40
N THR A 104 6.05 -8.67 -13.16
CA THR A 104 5.03 -9.63 -12.74
C THR A 104 5.56 -11.05 -12.87
N PHE A 105 4.93 -12.02 -12.21
CA PHE A 105 5.33 -13.43 -12.32
C PHE A 105 5.16 -13.99 -13.73
N ASP A 106 4.22 -13.47 -14.52
CA ASP A 106 3.99 -13.86 -15.93
C ASP A 106 5.18 -13.54 -16.83
N LYS A 107 5.96 -12.51 -16.48
CA LYS A 107 7.18 -12.11 -17.18
C LYS A 107 8.40 -12.96 -16.81
N LEU A 108 8.27 -13.87 -15.84
CA LEU A 108 9.33 -14.74 -15.36
C LEU A 108 9.13 -16.15 -15.89
N TYR A 109 9.99 -16.58 -16.80
CA TYR A 109 9.94 -17.91 -17.38
C TYR A 109 10.68 -18.94 -16.51
N GLY A 110 10.08 -20.11 -16.35
CA GLY A 110 10.63 -21.21 -15.56
C GLY A 110 10.55 -21.02 -14.05
N TYR A 111 11.16 -21.93 -13.30
CA TYR A 111 11.20 -21.93 -11.83
C TYR A 111 9.82 -21.92 -11.16
N ASP A 112 8.84 -22.60 -11.74
CA ASP A 112 7.45 -22.55 -11.28
C ASP A 112 7.29 -23.03 -9.85
N TYR A 113 7.96 -24.13 -9.47
CA TYR A 113 7.97 -24.62 -8.10
C TYR A 113 8.50 -23.55 -7.11
N GLN A 114 9.64 -22.91 -7.43
CA GLN A 114 10.23 -21.89 -6.57
C GLN A 114 9.33 -20.64 -6.44
N LYS A 115 8.64 -20.26 -7.52
CA LYS A 115 7.66 -19.17 -7.48
C LYS A 115 6.48 -19.51 -6.57
N GLU A 116 5.92 -20.72 -6.70
CA GLU A 116 4.81 -21.19 -5.88
C GLU A 116 5.18 -21.23 -4.40
N GLU A 117 6.38 -21.73 -4.05
CA GLU A 117 6.88 -21.72 -2.68
C GLU A 117 7.01 -20.29 -2.11
N LEU A 118 7.55 -19.37 -2.91
CA LEU A 118 7.72 -17.98 -2.52
C LEU A 118 6.37 -17.30 -2.30
N ILE A 119 5.41 -17.50 -3.20
CA ILE A 119 4.05 -16.98 -3.11
C ILE A 119 3.37 -17.53 -1.86
N ARG A 120 3.36 -18.85 -1.67
CA ARG A 120 2.73 -19.51 -0.53
C ARG A 120 3.29 -19.03 0.82
N ASN A 121 4.62 -18.89 0.91
CA ASN A 121 5.25 -18.38 2.12
C ASN A 121 4.86 -16.92 2.41
N THR A 122 4.72 -16.10 1.38
CA THR A 122 4.31 -14.70 1.52
C THR A 122 2.82 -14.58 1.88
N GLU A 123 1.97 -15.44 1.35
CA GLU A 123 0.56 -15.50 1.74
C GLU A 123 0.41 -15.87 3.22
N ALA A 124 1.15 -16.88 3.68
CA ALA A 124 1.18 -17.24 5.10
C ALA A 124 1.61 -16.06 5.98
N PHE A 125 2.65 -15.32 5.57
CA PHE A 125 3.10 -14.13 6.28
C PHE A 125 2.01 -13.04 6.38
N LEU A 126 1.34 -12.73 5.27
CA LEU A 126 0.29 -11.72 5.22
C LEU A 126 -0.96 -12.11 6.02
N GLU A 127 -1.22 -13.40 6.15
CA GLU A 127 -2.31 -13.95 6.96
C GLU A 127 -1.96 -14.07 8.46
N GLY A 128 -0.76 -13.62 8.87
CA GLY A 128 -0.28 -13.75 10.24
C GLY A 128 0.03 -15.19 10.67
N LYS A 129 0.14 -16.11 9.71
CA LYS A 129 0.54 -17.50 9.93
C LYS A 129 2.06 -17.63 10.00
N PRO A 130 2.59 -18.72 10.58
CA PRO A 130 4.03 -18.99 10.56
C PRO A 130 4.56 -18.98 9.13
N ALA A 131 5.56 -18.13 8.87
CA ALA A 131 6.26 -18.01 7.60
C ALA A 131 7.78 -18.07 7.83
N ASN A 132 8.51 -18.54 6.83
CA ASN A 132 9.95 -18.75 6.92
C ASN A 132 10.72 -17.59 6.27
N ASN A 133 11.95 -17.35 6.76
CA ASN A 133 12.91 -16.54 6.02
C ASN A 133 13.28 -17.24 4.71
N VAL A 134 13.43 -16.46 3.65
CA VAL A 134 13.73 -16.99 2.31
C VAL A 134 15.11 -16.53 1.85
N LEU A 135 15.92 -17.48 1.37
CA LEU A 135 17.19 -17.21 0.73
C LEU A 135 17.11 -17.59 -0.76
N LEU A 136 17.22 -16.60 -1.63
CA LEU A 136 17.31 -16.80 -3.07
C LEU A 136 18.79 -16.86 -3.49
N PHE A 137 19.24 -18.00 -4.00
CA PHE A 137 20.60 -18.20 -4.48
C PHE A 137 20.60 -18.75 -5.91
N GLY A 138 21.73 -18.66 -6.59
CA GLY A 138 21.91 -19.09 -7.98
C GLY A 138 22.67 -18.05 -8.81
N ASP A 139 22.92 -18.35 -10.07
CA ASP A 139 23.72 -17.55 -10.98
C ASP A 139 23.11 -16.18 -11.28
N ARG A 140 23.94 -15.27 -11.80
CA ARG A 140 23.48 -13.97 -12.26
C ARG A 140 22.49 -14.16 -13.42
N GLY A 141 21.40 -13.38 -13.42
CA GLY A 141 20.40 -13.43 -14.50
C GLY A 141 19.28 -14.46 -14.31
N THR A 142 19.29 -15.27 -13.26
CA THR A 142 18.25 -16.30 -12.99
C THR A 142 16.93 -15.74 -12.41
N GLY A 143 16.72 -14.43 -12.45
CA GLY A 143 15.44 -13.82 -12.06
C GLY A 143 15.22 -13.58 -10.56
N LYS A 144 16.22 -13.79 -9.67
CA LYS A 144 16.08 -13.62 -8.22
C LYS A 144 15.49 -12.27 -7.80
N SER A 145 16.13 -11.18 -8.22
CA SER A 145 15.64 -9.83 -7.91
C SER A 145 14.32 -9.51 -8.60
N SER A 146 14.08 -10.10 -9.77
CA SER A 146 12.81 -9.96 -10.50
C SER A 146 11.68 -10.68 -9.78
N SER A 147 11.93 -11.84 -9.17
CA SER A 147 10.94 -12.56 -8.36
C SER A 147 10.53 -11.76 -7.12
N ILE A 148 11.49 -11.11 -6.44
CA ILE A 148 11.20 -10.23 -5.31
C ILE A 148 10.34 -9.03 -5.74
N LYS A 149 10.64 -8.42 -6.89
CA LYS A 149 9.85 -7.31 -7.43
C LYS A 149 8.44 -7.75 -7.83
N ALA A 150 8.32 -8.90 -8.49
CA ALA A 150 7.04 -9.49 -8.85
C ALA A 150 6.18 -9.80 -7.61
N LEU A 151 6.81 -10.30 -6.54
CA LEU A 151 6.15 -10.54 -5.26
C LEU A 151 5.59 -9.25 -4.65
N GLY A 152 6.41 -8.19 -4.57
CA GLY A 152 5.99 -6.88 -4.07
C GLY A 152 4.79 -6.33 -4.84
N ASN A 153 4.79 -6.45 -6.17
CA ASN A 153 3.68 -5.99 -7.01
C ASN A 153 2.42 -6.85 -6.82
N ALA A 154 2.56 -8.18 -6.78
CA ALA A 154 1.44 -9.10 -6.64
C ALA A 154 0.68 -8.94 -5.31
N PHE A 155 1.39 -8.55 -4.25
CA PHE A 155 0.82 -8.46 -2.90
C PHE A 155 0.67 -7.03 -2.36
N PHE A 156 0.96 -6.01 -3.17
CA PHE A 156 0.77 -4.61 -2.77
C PHE A 156 -0.67 -4.32 -2.31
N GLU A 157 -1.65 -4.76 -3.08
CA GLU A 157 -3.08 -4.62 -2.76
C GLU A 157 -3.51 -5.40 -1.50
N LYS A 158 -2.74 -6.43 -1.12
CA LYS A 158 -2.93 -7.20 0.12
C LYS A 158 -2.17 -6.60 1.32
N GLY A 159 -1.56 -5.42 1.16
CA GLY A 159 -0.86 -4.70 2.23
C GLY A 159 0.65 -4.97 2.32
N LEU A 160 1.24 -5.80 1.43
CA LEU A 160 2.69 -6.02 1.44
C LEU A 160 3.46 -4.75 1.10
N ARG A 161 4.48 -4.47 1.89
CA ARG A 161 5.47 -3.41 1.62
C ARG A 161 6.86 -4.02 1.67
N MET A 162 7.69 -3.66 0.69
CA MET A 162 9.05 -4.15 0.56
C MET A 162 10.03 -3.10 1.07
N VAL A 163 11.00 -3.50 1.88
CA VAL A 163 12.08 -2.60 2.32
C VAL A 163 13.41 -3.20 1.87
N GLU A 164 14.11 -2.47 1.01
CA GLU A 164 15.47 -2.82 0.60
C GLU A 164 16.48 -2.27 1.59
N VAL A 165 17.29 -3.14 2.18
CA VAL A 165 18.40 -2.80 3.07
C VAL A 165 19.70 -3.24 2.42
N LYS A 166 20.61 -2.33 2.17
CA LYS A 166 21.91 -2.63 1.59
C LYS A 166 22.79 -3.37 2.59
N ARG A 167 23.72 -4.20 2.09
CA ARG A 167 24.58 -5.03 2.92
C ARG A 167 25.35 -4.24 4.01
N HIS A 168 25.83 -3.06 3.68
CA HIS A 168 26.57 -2.23 4.63
C HIS A 168 25.70 -1.60 5.71
N ASP A 169 24.36 -1.58 5.51
CA ASP A 169 23.38 -1.04 6.46
C ASP A 169 22.75 -2.12 7.35
N PHE A 170 23.15 -3.38 7.24
CA PHE A 170 22.56 -4.48 8.02
C PHE A 170 22.69 -4.30 9.54
N ALA A 171 23.73 -3.63 10.02
CA ALA A 171 23.85 -3.27 11.43
C ALA A 171 22.71 -2.35 11.92
N GLY A 172 22.06 -1.64 11.00
CA GLY A 172 20.93 -0.75 11.25
C GLY A 172 19.55 -1.44 11.27
N LEU A 173 19.45 -2.75 11.00
CA LEU A 173 18.17 -3.47 10.98
C LEU A 173 17.26 -3.22 12.20
N PRO A 174 17.77 -3.14 13.45
CA PRO A 174 16.92 -2.80 14.59
C PRO A 174 16.22 -1.43 14.44
N LYS A 175 16.90 -0.44 13.85
CA LYS A 175 16.33 0.89 13.59
C LYS A 175 15.28 0.84 12.47
N VAL A 176 15.53 0.04 11.43
CA VAL A 176 14.51 -0.22 10.37
C VAL A 176 13.24 -0.79 10.99
N MET A 177 13.37 -1.81 11.86
CA MET A 177 12.22 -2.41 12.55
C MET A 177 11.51 -1.41 13.46
N GLN A 178 12.24 -0.54 14.15
CA GLN A 178 11.66 0.51 14.97
C GLN A 178 10.88 1.54 14.13
N GLU A 179 11.38 1.92 12.96
CA GLU A 179 10.70 2.84 12.06
C GLU A 179 9.41 2.24 11.47
N LEU A 180 9.42 0.94 11.18
CA LEU A 180 8.25 0.22 10.68
C LEU A 180 7.17 -0.03 11.74
N SER A 181 7.51 0.08 13.03
CA SER A 181 6.57 -0.14 14.15
C SER A 181 5.86 1.13 14.64
N ARG A 182 6.17 2.28 14.05
CA ARG A 182 5.53 3.58 14.35
C ARG A 182 4.24 3.75 13.56
#